data_3e1167715f2f684eded277e5b2345d2f
#
_entry.id   3e1167715f2f684eded277e5b2345d2f
#
_cell.length_a   1.000
_cell.length_b   1.000
_cell.length_c   1.000
_cell.angle_alpha   90.00
_cell.angle_beta   90.00
_cell.angle_gamma   90.00
#
_symmetry.space_group_name_H-M   'P 1'
#
loop_
_entity.id
_entity.type
_entity.pdbx_description
1 polymer ?
#
loop_
_entity_poly.entity_id
_entity_poly.type
_entity_poly.pdbx_seq_one_letter_code
_entity_poly.pdbx_strand_id
1 'polypeptide(L)'
;LAAEPSATPVTHAAALANGYTPDAWAAGETVRDRQVWRLPSDAANGAYRLVLRLLAGDETSPAIELGQTEIAGRAHSFEPPVTMERTSGATFGALGRLLGYDGPVITGETLALTLYWQALGRSASPHNVSVQLLDASGVLAAQRDQPPGDGAYPTTGWLAGEVLADAYRFDLPPDLPSGTYTVIVQLYDAASFAPLPVS
;
A
#
# COMPACT_ATOMS: atom_id res chain seq x y z
N LEU A 1 30.94 8.32 -23.64
CA LEU A 1 30.66 7.96 -22.24
C LEU A 1 29.41 8.71 -21.84
N ALA A 2 28.26 8.06 -21.98
CA ALA A 2 27.02 8.59 -21.46
C ALA A 2 27.09 8.51 -19.93
N ALA A 3 26.87 9.63 -19.24
CA ALA A 3 26.72 9.64 -17.80
C ALA A 3 25.48 8.81 -17.46
N GLU A 4 25.67 7.77 -16.66
CA GLU A 4 24.56 7.05 -16.03
C GLU A 4 23.70 8.08 -15.28
N PRO A 5 22.36 8.03 -15.40
CA PRO A 5 21.52 8.89 -14.59
C PRO A 5 21.82 8.58 -13.13
N SER A 6 22.26 9.60 -12.39
CA SER A 6 22.52 9.50 -10.95
C SER A 6 21.19 9.23 -10.26
N ALA A 7 20.86 7.96 -10.09
CA ALA A 7 19.71 7.57 -9.28
C ALA A 7 19.91 8.09 -7.86
N THR A 8 18.90 8.76 -7.32
CA THR A 8 18.92 9.23 -5.93
C THR A 8 19.20 8.03 -5.01
N PRO A 9 20.21 8.09 -4.14
CA PRO A 9 20.51 6.99 -3.24
C PRO A 9 19.30 6.71 -2.34
N VAL A 10 18.91 5.44 -2.25
CA VAL A 10 17.94 4.98 -1.27
C VAL A 10 18.72 4.48 -0.07
N THR A 11 18.49 5.05 1.11
CA THR A 11 19.24 4.72 2.32
C THR A 11 18.34 4.15 3.39
N HIS A 12 18.88 3.21 4.16
CA HIS A 12 18.26 2.62 5.33
C HIS A 12 19.29 2.56 6.47
N ALA A 13 18.96 3.13 7.60
CA ALA A 13 19.77 3.03 8.82
C ALA A 13 19.07 2.12 9.82
N ALA A 14 19.80 1.17 10.36
CA ALA A 14 19.30 0.25 11.38
C ALA A 14 20.38 -0.07 12.42
N ALA A 15 19.93 -0.39 13.63
CA ALA A 15 20.81 -0.92 14.66
C ALA A 15 21.29 -2.33 14.27
N LEU A 16 22.54 -2.62 14.58
CA LEU A 16 23.12 -3.94 14.34
C LEU A 16 22.51 -5.00 15.28
N ALA A 17 22.28 -6.18 14.72
CA ALA A 17 21.99 -7.43 15.42
C ALA A 17 20.97 -7.29 16.58
N ASN A 18 19.89 -6.53 16.38
CA ASN A 18 18.83 -6.32 17.38
C ASN A 18 19.34 -5.85 18.76
N GLY A 19 20.36 -4.99 18.77
CA GLY A 19 20.92 -4.42 19.99
C GLY A 19 22.16 -5.16 20.53
N TYR A 20 22.66 -6.19 19.85
CA TYR A 20 23.98 -6.75 20.13
C TYR A 20 25.03 -5.84 19.49
N THR A 21 25.47 -4.87 20.25
CA THR A 21 26.34 -3.78 19.78
C THR A 21 27.79 -4.20 19.60
N PRO A 22 28.55 -3.57 18.70
CA PRO A 22 29.96 -3.97 18.42
C PRO A 22 30.90 -3.95 19.62
N ASP A 23 30.61 -3.14 20.64
CA ASP A 23 31.39 -3.12 21.90
C ASP A 23 31.25 -4.39 22.75
N ALA A 24 30.20 -5.17 22.52
CA ALA A 24 29.99 -6.45 23.17
C ALA A 24 30.58 -7.65 22.38
N TRP A 25 31.10 -7.41 21.16
CA TRP A 25 31.61 -8.50 20.31
C TRP A 25 32.97 -9.03 20.82
N ALA A 26 33.11 -10.35 20.82
CA ALA A 26 34.39 -10.97 21.09
C ALA A 26 35.30 -10.97 19.85
N ALA A 27 36.60 -10.89 20.08
CA ALA A 27 37.58 -10.96 18.98
C ALA A 27 37.45 -12.30 18.23
N GLY A 28 37.28 -12.23 16.89
CA GLY A 28 37.09 -13.41 16.04
C GLY A 28 35.65 -13.93 15.99
N GLU A 29 34.72 -13.28 16.69
CA GLU A 29 33.30 -13.64 16.64
C GLU A 29 32.69 -13.30 15.26
N THR A 30 31.81 -14.18 14.78
CA THR A 30 30.99 -13.93 13.59
C THR A 30 29.57 -13.62 14.02
N VAL A 31 29.13 -12.40 13.76
CA VAL A 31 27.77 -11.95 14.09
C VAL A 31 26.91 -11.97 12.83
N ARG A 32 25.76 -12.69 12.88
CA ARG A 32 24.77 -12.69 11.81
C ARG A 32 23.76 -11.60 12.06
N ASP A 33 23.75 -10.57 11.20
CA ASP A 33 22.75 -9.52 11.20
C ASP A 33 21.81 -9.71 10.01
N ARG A 34 20.50 -9.73 10.27
CA ARG A 34 19.46 -9.81 9.24
C ARG A 34 18.65 -8.54 9.26
N GLN A 35 18.81 -7.74 8.21
CA GLN A 35 18.03 -6.54 8.01
C GLN A 35 16.92 -6.78 6.97
N VAL A 36 15.73 -6.23 7.27
CA VAL A 36 14.62 -6.18 6.31
C VAL A 36 14.38 -4.73 5.97
N TRP A 37 14.53 -4.41 4.71
CA TRP A 37 14.43 -3.05 4.22
C TRP A 37 13.25 -2.91 3.26
N ARG A 38 12.31 -2.03 3.60
CA ARG A 38 11.21 -1.68 2.71
C ARG A 38 11.64 -0.50 1.84
N LEU A 39 11.68 -0.74 0.53
CA LEU A 39 12.02 0.31 -0.43
C LEU A 39 10.89 1.34 -0.52
N PRO A 40 11.23 2.63 -0.77
CA PRO A 40 10.24 3.64 -1.12
C PRO A 40 9.49 3.23 -2.40
N SER A 41 8.19 3.53 -2.46
CA SER A 41 7.35 3.22 -3.64
C SER A 41 7.72 4.05 -4.87
N ASP A 42 8.39 5.16 -4.68
CA ASP A 42 8.92 6.06 -5.71
C ASP A 42 10.39 5.78 -6.06
N ALA A 43 10.97 4.68 -5.55
CA ALA A 43 12.29 4.26 -5.98
C ALA A 43 12.28 3.96 -7.49
N ALA A 44 13.21 4.56 -8.22
CA ALA A 44 13.30 4.35 -9.67
C ALA A 44 13.58 2.88 -10.00
N ASN A 45 12.99 2.39 -11.08
CA ASN A 45 13.31 1.06 -11.60
C ASN A 45 14.73 1.04 -12.15
N GLY A 46 15.45 -0.08 -11.99
CA GLY A 46 16.76 -0.27 -12.53
C GLY A 46 17.74 -0.99 -11.62
N ALA A 47 18.99 -1.04 -12.07
CA ALA A 47 20.07 -1.68 -11.34
C ALA A 47 20.63 -0.75 -10.25
N TYR A 48 20.77 -1.27 -9.06
CA TYR A 48 21.35 -0.58 -7.90
C TYR A 48 22.55 -1.34 -7.36
N ARG A 49 23.57 -0.60 -6.94
CA ARG A 49 24.65 -1.15 -6.14
C ARG A 49 24.26 -1.15 -4.68
N LEU A 50 24.36 -2.30 -4.05
CA LEU A 50 24.13 -2.45 -2.62
C LEU A 50 25.41 -2.15 -1.86
N VAL A 51 25.38 -1.14 -0.98
CA VAL A 51 26.54 -0.64 -0.27
C VAL A 51 26.24 -0.62 1.23
N LEU A 52 27.14 -1.17 2.02
CA LEU A 52 27.12 -1.12 3.48
C LEU A 52 28.08 -0.05 4.00
N ARG A 53 27.65 0.69 5.02
CA ARG A 53 28.51 1.54 5.86
C ARG A 53 28.19 1.29 7.32
N LEU A 54 29.21 1.28 8.15
CA LEU A 54 29.04 1.28 9.60
C LEU A 54 29.09 2.71 10.11
N LEU A 55 28.16 3.04 11.01
CA LEU A 55 28.04 4.34 11.63
C LEU A 55 28.33 4.19 13.15
N ALA A 56 29.21 5.01 13.68
CA ALA A 56 29.52 5.05 15.11
C ALA A 56 29.56 6.53 15.56
N GLY A 57 28.42 7.02 16.09
CA GLY A 57 28.24 8.45 16.34
C GLY A 57 28.33 9.24 15.03
N ASP A 58 29.25 10.20 14.97
CA ASP A 58 29.51 11.02 13.78
C ASP A 58 30.50 10.37 12.80
N GLU A 59 31.11 9.24 13.16
CA GLU A 59 32.05 8.52 12.31
C GLU A 59 31.32 7.59 11.35
N THR A 60 31.82 7.50 10.11
CA THR A 60 31.28 6.62 9.08
C THR A 60 32.42 5.82 8.46
N SER A 61 32.28 4.50 8.39
CA SER A 61 33.27 3.65 7.72
C SER A 61 33.34 3.94 6.21
N PRO A 62 34.43 3.54 5.53
CA PRO A 62 34.41 3.43 4.08
C PRO A 62 33.27 2.55 3.60
N ALA A 63 32.82 2.80 2.37
CA ALA A 63 31.76 2.02 1.75
C ALA A 63 32.27 0.61 1.40
N ILE A 64 31.49 -0.41 1.75
CA ILE A 64 31.72 -1.80 1.39
C ILE A 64 30.66 -2.18 0.37
N GLU A 65 31.05 -2.49 -0.86
CA GLU A 65 30.13 -2.97 -1.87
C GLU A 65 29.77 -4.44 -1.59
N LEU A 66 28.47 -4.71 -1.45
CA LEU A 66 27.95 -6.06 -1.19
C LEU A 66 27.49 -6.76 -2.48
N GLY A 67 27.27 -6.01 -3.55
CA GLY A 67 26.84 -6.52 -4.84
C GLY A 67 25.86 -5.59 -5.55
N GLN A 68 25.11 -6.15 -6.48
CA GLN A 68 24.12 -5.44 -7.27
C GLN A 68 22.74 -6.11 -7.10
N THR A 69 21.69 -5.32 -7.21
CA THR A 69 20.31 -5.78 -7.22
C THR A 69 19.51 -4.96 -8.23
N GLU A 70 18.43 -5.53 -8.73
CA GLU A 70 17.50 -4.82 -9.61
C GLU A 70 16.24 -4.45 -8.82
N ILE A 71 15.79 -3.21 -8.95
CA ILE A 71 14.52 -2.75 -8.41
C ILE A 71 13.54 -2.67 -9.57
N ALA A 72 12.43 -3.39 -9.45
CA ALA A 72 11.28 -3.33 -10.32
C ALA A 72 10.05 -2.97 -9.49
N GLY A 73 9.69 -1.70 -9.46
CA GLY A 73 8.47 -1.21 -8.82
C GLY A 73 7.25 -1.43 -9.71
N ARG A 74 6.07 -1.31 -9.13
CA ARG A 74 4.82 -1.32 -9.90
C ARG A 74 4.70 -0.05 -10.77
N ALA A 75 3.93 -0.14 -11.83
CA ALA A 75 3.57 1.04 -12.61
C ALA A 75 2.63 1.95 -11.81
N HIS A 76 2.80 3.26 -11.95
CA HIS A 76 1.93 4.27 -11.36
C HIS A 76 1.16 4.97 -12.48
N SER A 77 -0.14 5.18 -12.28
CA SER A 77 -0.98 5.97 -13.17
C SER A 77 -1.46 7.22 -12.44
N PHE A 78 -1.46 8.36 -13.13
CA PHE A 78 -1.91 9.64 -12.58
C PHE A 78 -3.10 10.19 -13.36
N GLU A 79 -3.57 9.45 -14.35
CA GLU A 79 -4.71 9.83 -15.17
C GLU A 79 -5.94 9.03 -14.73
N PRO A 80 -7.06 9.69 -14.41
CA PRO A 80 -8.29 8.99 -14.12
C PRO A 80 -8.79 8.24 -15.37
N PRO A 81 -9.56 7.14 -15.18
CA PRO A 81 -10.17 6.45 -16.30
C PRO A 81 -11.10 7.40 -17.06
N VAL A 82 -11.14 7.22 -18.38
CA VAL A 82 -11.94 8.08 -19.29
C VAL A 82 -13.43 8.01 -18.95
N THR A 83 -13.90 6.86 -18.45
CA THR A 83 -15.30 6.65 -18.08
C THR A 83 -15.38 5.92 -16.75
N MET A 84 -16.32 6.33 -15.93
CA MET A 84 -16.79 5.65 -14.72
C MET A 84 -18.31 5.65 -14.76
N GLU A 85 -18.96 4.55 -14.37
CA GLU A 85 -20.43 4.48 -14.38
C GLU A 85 -21.05 5.52 -13.44
N ARG A 86 -20.38 5.76 -12.32
CA ARG A 86 -20.80 6.75 -11.32
C ARG A 86 -19.59 7.51 -10.79
N THR A 87 -19.77 8.81 -10.68
CA THR A 87 -18.79 9.70 -10.07
C THR A 87 -19.06 9.87 -8.57
N SER A 88 -18.00 10.11 -7.84
CA SER A 88 -18.00 10.45 -6.42
C SER A 88 -17.12 11.68 -6.21
N GLY A 89 -16.93 12.10 -5.01
CA GLY A 89 -16.02 13.17 -4.62
C GLY A 89 -15.64 13.01 -3.16
N ALA A 90 -16.13 11.92 -2.53
CA ALA A 90 -15.91 11.65 -1.12
C ALA A 90 -14.40 11.52 -0.83
N THR A 91 -13.93 12.21 0.20
CA THR A 91 -12.56 12.12 0.69
C THR A 91 -12.50 11.34 1.99
N PHE A 92 -11.49 10.50 2.13
CA PHE A 92 -11.27 9.66 3.30
C PHE A 92 -10.03 10.16 4.04
N GLY A 93 -10.25 11.00 5.04
CA GLY A 93 -9.19 11.73 5.71
C GLY A 93 -8.31 12.51 4.71
N ALA A 94 -6.99 12.51 4.97
CA ALA A 94 -6.01 13.08 4.04
C ALA A 94 -5.38 12.00 3.13
N LEU A 95 -5.94 10.79 3.08
CA LEU A 95 -5.29 9.65 2.43
C LEU A 95 -5.79 9.43 1.01
N GLY A 96 -7.09 9.44 0.78
CA GLY A 96 -7.65 9.11 -0.52
C GLY A 96 -8.96 9.83 -0.84
N ARG A 97 -9.19 10.05 -2.12
CA ARG A 97 -10.46 10.51 -2.67
C ARG A 97 -11.04 9.40 -3.53
N LEU A 98 -12.28 9.05 -3.31
CA LEU A 98 -13.03 8.20 -4.22
C LEU A 98 -13.49 9.04 -5.41
N LEU A 99 -12.90 8.81 -6.59
CA LEU A 99 -13.28 9.52 -7.82
C LEU A 99 -14.62 9.05 -8.35
N GLY A 100 -14.87 7.75 -8.25
CA GLY A 100 -16.07 7.10 -8.72
C GLY A 100 -15.98 5.59 -8.63
N TYR A 101 -16.94 4.91 -9.26
CA TYR A 101 -17.01 3.45 -9.24
C TYR A 101 -17.81 2.91 -10.43
N ASP A 102 -17.54 1.63 -10.76
CA ASP A 102 -18.33 0.85 -11.70
C ASP A 102 -19.05 -0.27 -10.95
N GLY A 103 -20.29 -0.53 -11.28
CA GLY A 103 -21.16 -1.47 -10.59
C GLY A 103 -21.94 -0.82 -9.42
N PRO A 104 -22.40 -1.57 -8.41
CA PRO A 104 -22.23 -3.02 -8.26
C PRO A 104 -23.00 -3.82 -9.30
N VAL A 105 -22.41 -4.92 -9.74
CA VAL A 105 -23.05 -5.92 -10.60
C VAL A 105 -23.18 -7.22 -9.85
N ILE A 106 -24.39 -7.78 -9.81
CA ILE A 106 -24.65 -9.09 -9.19
C ILE A 106 -24.89 -10.10 -10.31
N THR A 107 -24.09 -11.17 -10.32
CA THR A 107 -24.25 -12.30 -11.24
C THR A 107 -24.28 -13.58 -10.45
N GLY A 108 -25.44 -14.24 -10.41
CA GLY A 108 -25.69 -15.35 -9.49
C GLY A 108 -25.56 -14.87 -8.04
N GLU A 109 -24.69 -15.52 -7.29
CA GLU A 109 -24.40 -15.19 -5.89
C GLU A 109 -23.13 -14.32 -5.72
N THR A 110 -22.60 -13.73 -6.78
CA THR A 110 -21.37 -12.94 -6.73
C THR A 110 -21.66 -11.47 -7.00
N LEU A 111 -21.19 -10.58 -6.10
CA LEU A 111 -21.14 -9.14 -6.30
C LEU A 111 -19.77 -8.74 -6.84
N ALA A 112 -19.76 -7.91 -7.87
CA ALA A 112 -18.56 -7.28 -8.43
C ALA A 112 -18.70 -5.75 -8.43
N LEU A 113 -17.63 -5.05 -8.06
CA LEU A 113 -17.55 -3.60 -7.95
C LEU A 113 -16.10 -3.17 -8.21
N THR A 114 -15.90 -2.06 -8.90
CA THR A 114 -14.58 -1.42 -9.01
C THR A 114 -14.64 0.00 -8.45
N LEU A 115 -13.77 0.30 -7.50
CA LEU A 115 -13.59 1.63 -6.94
C LEU A 115 -12.39 2.31 -7.59
N TYR A 116 -12.53 3.60 -7.91
CA TYR A 116 -11.44 4.41 -8.46
C TYR A 116 -10.99 5.43 -7.44
N TRP A 117 -9.80 5.20 -6.90
CA TRP A 117 -9.19 6.05 -5.89
C TRP A 117 -8.20 7.03 -6.50
N GLN A 118 -8.18 8.24 -6.01
CA GLN A 118 -7.05 9.15 -6.14
C GLN A 118 -6.34 9.23 -4.78
N ALA A 119 -5.08 8.85 -4.75
CA ALA A 119 -4.26 9.01 -3.56
C ALA A 119 -4.02 10.51 -3.29
N LEU A 120 -4.28 10.97 -2.09
CA LEU A 120 -3.96 12.32 -1.65
C LEU A 120 -2.59 12.40 -0.98
N GLY A 121 -2.10 11.25 -0.50
CA GLY A 121 -0.81 11.12 0.15
C GLY A 121 -0.51 9.66 0.49
N ARG A 122 0.63 9.45 1.13
CA ARG A 122 1.10 8.17 1.64
C ARG A 122 0.73 8.02 3.10
N SER A 123 0.25 6.86 3.51
CA SER A 123 0.07 6.55 4.92
C SER A 123 1.34 5.95 5.55
N ALA A 124 1.58 6.26 6.82
CA ALA A 124 2.62 5.60 7.61
C ALA A 124 2.22 4.17 8.00
N SER A 125 0.91 3.90 8.16
CA SER A 125 0.35 2.60 8.48
C SER A 125 -0.48 2.05 7.31
N PRO A 126 -0.61 0.71 7.17
CA PRO A 126 -1.48 0.12 6.18
C PRO A 126 -2.95 0.37 6.52
N HIS A 127 -3.76 0.61 5.49
CA HIS A 127 -5.22 0.72 5.61
C HIS A 127 -5.88 -0.31 4.70
N ASN A 128 -7.04 -0.77 5.14
CA ASN A 128 -7.94 -1.62 4.36
C ASN A 128 -9.15 -0.83 3.92
N VAL A 129 -9.72 -1.26 2.81
CA VAL A 129 -11.03 -0.82 2.35
C VAL A 129 -12.04 -1.91 2.70
N SER A 130 -13.15 -1.51 3.31
CA SER A 130 -14.33 -2.35 3.54
C SER A 130 -15.42 -1.97 2.55
N VAL A 131 -15.90 -2.93 1.79
CA VAL A 131 -17.12 -2.82 0.98
C VAL A 131 -18.20 -3.62 1.68
N GLN A 132 -19.25 -2.94 2.14
CA GLN A 132 -20.34 -3.50 2.91
C GLN A 132 -21.65 -3.42 2.14
N LEU A 133 -22.45 -4.46 2.20
CA LEU A 133 -23.81 -4.52 1.69
C LEU A 133 -24.78 -4.52 2.87
N LEU A 134 -25.56 -3.45 3.01
CA LEU A 134 -26.56 -3.30 4.04
C LEU A 134 -27.96 -3.51 3.46
N ASP A 135 -28.83 -4.17 4.20
CA ASP A 135 -30.24 -4.29 3.86
C ASP A 135 -31.01 -2.98 4.09
N ALA A 136 -32.30 -2.97 3.78
CA ALA A 136 -33.16 -1.80 3.92
C ALA A 136 -33.31 -1.29 5.37
N SER A 137 -33.01 -2.13 6.38
CA SER A 137 -33.00 -1.77 7.81
C SER A 137 -31.60 -1.33 8.30
N GLY A 138 -30.59 -1.37 7.41
CA GLY A 138 -29.22 -1.01 7.74
C GLY A 138 -28.43 -2.15 8.39
N VAL A 139 -28.95 -3.37 8.34
CA VAL A 139 -28.24 -4.56 8.85
C VAL A 139 -27.26 -5.06 7.82
N LEU A 140 -26.06 -5.43 8.27
CA LEU A 140 -24.99 -5.97 7.42
C LEU A 140 -25.42 -7.32 6.85
N ALA A 141 -25.49 -7.41 5.53
CA ALA A 141 -25.85 -8.62 4.80
C ALA A 141 -24.62 -9.34 4.24
N ALA A 142 -23.62 -8.59 3.76
CA ALA A 142 -22.35 -9.12 3.28
C ALA A 142 -21.27 -8.06 3.36
N GLN A 143 -20.01 -8.47 3.42
CA GLN A 143 -18.86 -7.54 3.34
C GLN A 143 -17.63 -8.20 2.75
N ARG A 144 -16.76 -7.35 2.21
CA ARG A 144 -15.40 -7.71 1.80
C ARG A 144 -14.43 -6.64 2.29
N ASP A 145 -13.47 -7.08 3.09
CA ASP A 145 -12.38 -6.25 3.60
C ASP A 145 -11.07 -6.72 2.96
N GLN A 146 -10.35 -5.78 2.36
CA GLN A 146 -9.04 -6.08 1.77
C GLN A 146 -8.17 -4.82 1.71
N PRO A 147 -6.84 -4.98 1.67
CA PRO A 147 -5.96 -3.90 1.25
C PRO A 147 -6.29 -3.50 -0.20
N PRO A 148 -6.17 -2.22 -0.60
CA PRO A 148 -6.43 -1.78 -1.97
C PRO A 148 -5.72 -2.66 -3.01
N GLY A 149 -6.47 -3.06 -4.06
CA GLY A 149 -6.01 -3.96 -5.10
C GLY A 149 -5.67 -5.37 -4.61
N ASP A 150 -6.34 -5.87 -3.57
CA ASP A 150 -6.02 -7.13 -2.89
C ASP A 150 -4.53 -7.22 -2.46
N GLY A 151 -4.00 -6.06 -2.00
CA GLY A 151 -2.61 -5.90 -1.57
C GLY A 151 -1.62 -5.44 -2.65
N ALA A 152 -2.05 -5.34 -3.91
CA ALA A 152 -1.20 -4.81 -4.98
C ALA A 152 -0.91 -3.30 -4.83
N TYR A 153 -1.81 -2.58 -4.16
CA TYR A 153 -1.74 -1.13 -3.97
C TYR A 153 -1.80 -0.73 -2.49
N PRO A 154 -0.86 -1.19 -1.63
CA PRO A 154 -0.91 -0.84 -0.22
C PRO A 154 -0.83 0.67 -0.02
N THR A 155 -1.63 1.22 0.90
CA THR A 155 -1.70 2.67 1.15
C THR A 155 -0.38 3.29 1.59
N THR A 156 0.52 2.48 2.14
CA THR A 156 1.90 2.88 2.49
C THR A 156 2.80 3.08 1.26
N GLY A 157 2.34 2.68 0.08
CA GLY A 157 3.00 2.84 -1.19
C GLY A 157 2.31 3.80 -2.17
N TRP A 158 1.27 4.50 -1.74
CA TRP A 158 0.56 5.47 -2.59
C TRP A 158 1.41 6.70 -2.84
N LEU A 159 1.32 7.26 -4.05
CA LEU A 159 1.91 8.55 -4.41
C LEU A 159 0.80 9.59 -4.55
N ALA A 160 1.04 10.80 -4.09
CA ALA A 160 0.07 11.88 -4.20
C ALA A 160 -0.32 12.12 -5.67
N GLY A 161 -1.62 12.15 -5.95
CA GLY A 161 -2.18 12.25 -7.29
C GLY A 161 -2.32 10.93 -8.05
N GLU A 162 -1.76 9.83 -7.54
CA GLU A 162 -1.88 8.52 -8.17
C GLU A 162 -3.33 8.06 -8.21
N VAL A 163 -3.73 7.45 -9.34
CA VAL A 163 -5.05 6.89 -9.56
C VAL A 163 -4.97 5.38 -9.60
N LEU A 164 -5.84 4.72 -8.84
CA LEU A 164 -5.86 3.30 -8.61
C LEU A 164 -7.24 2.73 -8.92
N ALA A 165 -7.28 1.65 -9.69
CA ALA A 165 -8.48 0.84 -9.87
C ALA A 165 -8.46 -0.32 -8.89
N ASP A 166 -9.42 -0.35 -7.98
CA ASP A 166 -9.51 -1.28 -6.87
C ASP A 166 -10.74 -2.16 -7.03
N ALA A 167 -10.54 -3.38 -7.50
CA ALA A 167 -11.60 -4.30 -7.84
C ALA A 167 -12.00 -5.17 -6.65
N TYR A 168 -13.29 -5.30 -6.45
CA TYR A 168 -13.92 -6.15 -5.45
C TYR A 168 -14.75 -7.21 -6.12
N ARG A 169 -14.59 -8.42 -5.66
CA ARG A 169 -15.43 -9.56 -6.01
C ARG A 169 -15.60 -10.43 -4.78
N PHE A 170 -16.84 -10.68 -4.36
CA PHE A 170 -17.13 -11.54 -3.22
C PHE A 170 -18.50 -12.20 -3.35
N ASP A 171 -18.64 -13.36 -2.70
CA ASP A 171 -19.85 -14.13 -2.74
C ASP A 171 -20.87 -13.58 -1.74
N LEU A 172 -22.10 -13.52 -2.16
CA LEU A 172 -23.26 -13.17 -1.35
C LEU A 172 -23.80 -14.43 -0.67
N PRO A 173 -24.41 -14.32 0.52
CA PRO A 173 -25.12 -15.43 1.12
C PRO A 173 -26.17 -16.03 0.16
N PRO A 174 -26.25 -17.37 0.02
CA PRO A 174 -27.17 -18.00 -0.92
C PRO A 174 -28.64 -17.79 -0.58
N ASP A 175 -28.92 -17.45 0.67
CA ASP A 175 -30.26 -17.14 1.22
C ASP A 175 -30.52 -15.65 1.33
N LEU A 176 -29.72 -14.80 0.66
CA LEU A 176 -29.89 -13.36 0.68
C LEU A 176 -31.27 -12.97 0.13
N PRO A 177 -32.17 -12.34 0.93
CA PRO A 177 -33.51 -11.99 0.49
C PRO A 177 -33.48 -11.04 -0.71
N SER A 178 -34.47 -11.18 -1.59
CA SER A 178 -34.69 -10.18 -2.64
C SER A 178 -35.09 -8.83 -2.02
N GLY A 179 -34.46 -7.74 -2.45
CA GLY A 179 -34.72 -6.42 -1.88
C GLY A 179 -33.77 -5.35 -2.36
N THR A 180 -33.90 -4.17 -1.76
CA THR A 180 -33.00 -3.05 -1.99
C THR A 180 -31.89 -3.08 -0.94
N TYR A 181 -30.65 -2.97 -1.41
CA TYR A 181 -29.47 -2.95 -0.58
C TYR A 181 -28.67 -1.67 -0.81
N THR A 182 -27.99 -1.22 0.22
CA THR A 182 -27.07 -0.08 0.15
C THR A 182 -25.64 -0.57 0.22
N VAL A 183 -24.79 -0.14 -0.73
CA VAL A 183 -23.36 -0.38 -0.67
C VAL A 183 -22.69 0.76 0.07
N ILE A 184 -21.93 0.44 1.11
CA ILE A 184 -21.11 1.37 1.87
C ILE A 184 -19.64 1.03 1.67
N VAL A 185 -18.82 2.08 1.54
CA VAL A 185 -17.37 1.98 1.44
C VAL A 185 -16.75 2.69 2.62
N GLN A 186 -15.84 2.01 3.31
CA GLN A 186 -15.02 2.57 4.38
C GLN A 186 -13.55 2.34 4.09
N LEU A 187 -12.71 3.28 4.52
CA LEU A 187 -11.26 3.13 4.58
C LEU A 187 -10.85 3.22 6.05
N TYR A 188 -10.15 2.20 6.56
CA TYR A 188 -9.83 2.10 7.98
C TYR A 188 -8.39 1.62 8.21
N ASP A 189 -7.78 2.02 9.32
CA ASP A 189 -6.43 1.57 9.72
C ASP A 189 -6.44 0.07 10.02
N ALA A 190 -5.57 -0.69 9.38
CA ALA A 190 -5.57 -2.15 9.44
C ALA A 190 -5.19 -2.74 10.82
N ALA A 191 -4.56 -1.96 11.69
CA ALA A 191 -4.16 -2.41 13.02
C ALA A 191 -5.16 -2.03 14.11
N SER A 192 -5.66 -0.79 14.08
CA SER A 192 -6.59 -0.27 15.10
C SER A 192 -8.06 -0.43 14.72
N PHE A 193 -8.35 -0.74 13.46
CA PHE A 193 -9.71 -0.79 12.89
C PHE A 193 -10.44 0.57 12.94
N ALA A 194 -9.74 1.65 13.21
CA ALA A 194 -10.32 2.98 13.24
C ALA A 194 -10.65 3.46 11.83
N PRO A 195 -11.92 3.79 11.52
CA PRO A 195 -12.30 4.30 10.22
C PRO A 195 -11.76 5.72 10.01
N LEU A 196 -11.40 6.04 8.77
CA LEU A 196 -11.08 7.42 8.40
C LEU A 196 -12.38 8.24 8.28
N PRO A 197 -12.33 9.52 8.68
CA PRO A 197 -13.46 10.42 8.48
C PRO A 197 -13.73 10.64 6.99
N VAL A 198 -15.00 10.75 6.63
CA VAL A 198 -15.45 10.99 5.25
C VAL A 198 -16.03 12.39 5.14
N SER A 199 -15.65 13.11 4.08
CA SER A 199 -16.14 14.46 3.76
C SER A 199 -16.41 14.63 2.28
#